data_7d0b748a9f5cd535f813fa52fffc67d7
#
_entry.id   7d0b748a9f5cd535f813fa52fffc67d7
#
_cell.length_a   1.000
_cell.length_b   1.000
_cell.length_c   1.000
_cell.angle_alpha   90.00
_cell.angle_beta   90.00
_cell.angle_gamma   90.00
#
_symmetry.space_group_name_H-M   'P 1'
#
loop_
_entity.id
_entity.type
_entity.pdbx_description
1 polymer ?
#
loop_
_entity_poly.entity_id
_entity_poly.type
_entity_poly.pdbx_seq_one_letter_code
_entity_poly.pdbx_strand_id
1 'polypeptide(L)'
;MGTVRANELDKKALYDDYVATSQIAYAYHPYGQLKEDEYPVTDAELKNEYNNVRGQFKVDEPTKDVSFIAVNITPSAADRKASGELANRTLAMLNDPNGNDKALRKEGVTFERRQLRAADIKSPAVRNYITSTSSDTVSMIYNNMSGFKAVRLNNRRQAVDSITVTIIQVLGEQLPGRVMTALNSGSISIDSVSSRFGADSIFVQKDQALALFNADGPTRAIEQGQLDSLRKAGGRYISLMSSPQGAVLAKLVKQSTPVSIYDFEEITYNLKPSAATISEETEKLEKFLAENNTPAKFAENAPKSGYNVQDLTFTQSTGAVPRIAGMQQYLPDSRQVVRWVMIDGKPGQVSHVYESKDANAPALYAVAVNSAYDDYAPLTNSNVKNFVTQRVRRSKAGDKLMNAYNGKTASIESASQAMGVEPQTSDVFRFGRQAQVRDAKAMGRINGTKADNKVVLVKGDDGVYAFVVKGKNTESFPYTDSSYEQQYMQFVQPNMQEMLLGSKRLENSAYKFEVGE
;
A
#
# COMPACT_ATOMS: atom_id res chain seq x y z
N MET A 1 -32.81 1.16 8.28
CA MET A 1 -32.39 0.23 7.22
C MET A 1 -33.60 -0.05 6.32
N GLY A 2 -33.61 0.52 5.11
CA GLY A 2 -34.58 0.16 4.11
C GLY A 2 -34.31 -1.27 3.66
N THR A 3 -35.18 -2.17 4.01
CA THR A 3 -35.00 -3.59 3.70
C THR A 3 -35.34 -3.83 2.23
N VAL A 4 -34.32 -3.93 1.40
CA VAL A 4 -34.47 -4.65 0.13
C VAL A 4 -34.68 -6.11 0.51
N ARG A 5 -35.86 -6.64 0.28
CA ARG A 5 -36.19 -8.05 0.49
C ARG A 5 -36.33 -8.73 -0.87
N ALA A 6 -35.78 -9.93 -1.00
CA ALA A 6 -36.06 -10.77 -2.14
C ALA A 6 -37.55 -11.13 -2.13
N ASN A 7 -38.22 -10.95 -3.26
CA ASN A 7 -39.57 -11.46 -3.42
C ASN A 7 -39.56 -12.97 -3.72
N GLU A 8 -40.71 -13.63 -3.59
CA GLU A 8 -40.82 -15.08 -3.79
C GLU A 8 -40.47 -15.52 -5.23
N LEU A 9 -40.69 -14.65 -6.23
CA LEU A 9 -40.34 -14.94 -7.61
C LEU A 9 -38.82 -14.91 -7.82
N ASP A 10 -38.13 -13.94 -7.20
CA ASP A 10 -36.66 -13.85 -7.27
C ASP A 10 -36.02 -15.04 -6.58
N LYS A 11 -36.51 -15.43 -5.40
CA LYS A 11 -36.03 -16.61 -4.67
C LYS A 11 -36.22 -17.88 -5.49
N LYS A 12 -37.43 -18.04 -6.08
CA LYS A 12 -37.73 -19.19 -6.93
C LYS A 12 -36.86 -19.23 -8.18
N ALA A 13 -36.61 -18.11 -8.84
CA ALA A 13 -35.76 -18.05 -10.02
C ALA A 13 -34.33 -18.45 -9.68
N LEU A 14 -33.77 -17.96 -8.57
CA LEU A 14 -32.44 -18.37 -8.08
C LEU A 14 -32.36 -19.88 -7.78
N TYR A 15 -33.41 -20.45 -7.19
CA TYR A 15 -33.49 -21.87 -6.93
C TYR A 15 -33.56 -22.67 -8.23
N ASP A 16 -34.44 -22.29 -9.14
CA ASP A 16 -34.63 -22.98 -10.43
C ASP A 16 -33.32 -22.96 -11.23
N ASP A 17 -32.58 -21.84 -11.24
CA ASP A 17 -31.26 -21.75 -11.88
C ASP A 17 -30.19 -22.62 -11.17
N TYR A 18 -30.27 -22.73 -9.84
CA TYR A 18 -29.32 -23.52 -9.06
C TYR A 18 -29.48 -25.03 -9.26
N VAL A 19 -30.73 -25.51 -9.36
CA VAL A 19 -31.04 -26.94 -9.51
C VAL A 19 -31.03 -27.43 -10.96
N ALA A 20 -31.14 -26.52 -11.92
CA ALA A 20 -31.14 -26.86 -13.34
C ALA A 20 -29.72 -27.29 -13.78
N THR A 21 -29.65 -28.47 -14.39
CA THR A 21 -28.42 -29.00 -14.97
C THR A 21 -28.62 -29.40 -16.41
N SER A 22 -27.57 -29.37 -17.20
CA SER A 22 -27.56 -29.83 -18.58
C SER A 22 -26.41 -30.80 -18.82
N GLN A 23 -26.68 -31.84 -19.58
CA GLN A 23 -25.63 -32.68 -20.17
C GLN A 23 -25.20 -32.07 -21.50
N ILE A 24 -23.95 -31.70 -21.63
CA ILE A 24 -23.43 -31.00 -22.81
C ILE A 24 -22.18 -31.66 -23.34
N ALA A 25 -21.97 -31.54 -24.66
CA ALA A 25 -20.64 -31.61 -25.23
C ALA A 25 -20.35 -30.29 -25.95
N TYR A 26 -19.13 -29.79 -25.85
CA TYR A 26 -18.78 -28.49 -26.42
C TYR A 26 -17.34 -28.44 -26.95
N ALA A 27 -17.09 -27.57 -27.90
CA ALA A 27 -15.79 -27.20 -28.39
C ALA A 27 -15.64 -25.68 -28.28
N TYR A 28 -14.47 -25.21 -27.92
CA TYR A 28 -14.16 -23.79 -27.69
C TYR A 28 -12.93 -23.36 -28.47
N HIS A 29 -13.07 -22.33 -29.28
CA HIS A 29 -11.97 -21.69 -29.99
C HIS A 29 -11.81 -20.24 -29.48
N PRO A 30 -10.72 -19.93 -28.73
CA PRO A 30 -10.46 -18.58 -28.25
C PRO A 30 -10.12 -17.63 -29.40
N TYR A 31 -10.39 -16.32 -29.23
CA TYR A 31 -10.03 -15.32 -30.25
C TYR A 31 -8.52 -15.14 -30.45
N GLY A 32 -7.69 -15.64 -29.54
CA GLY A 32 -6.24 -15.46 -29.61
C GLY A 32 -5.80 -14.01 -29.44
N GLN A 33 -4.67 -13.66 -30.04
CA GLN A 33 -4.17 -12.28 -30.05
C GLN A 33 -4.92 -11.44 -31.08
N LEU A 34 -5.53 -10.36 -30.63
CA LEU A 34 -6.31 -9.44 -31.47
C LEU A 34 -5.41 -8.32 -32.02
N LYS A 35 -4.57 -8.65 -32.99
CA LYS A 35 -3.62 -7.71 -33.58
C LYS A 35 -4.34 -6.65 -34.40
N GLU A 36 -3.73 -5.45 -34.45
CA GLU A 36 -4.32 -4.29 -35.12
C GLU A 36 -4.36 -4.43 -36.64
N ASP A 37 -3.35 -5.02 -37.23
CA ASP A 37 -3.24 -5.32 -38.67
C ASP A 37 -4.28 -6.33 -39.13
N GLU A 38 -4.63 -7.31 -38.26
CA GLU A 38 -5.66 -8.32 -38.58
C GLU A 38 -7.10 -7.82 -38.36
N TYR A 39 -7.28 -6.95 -37.37
CA TYR A 39 -8.59 -6.43 -36.96
C TYR A 39 -8.54 -4.90 -36.78
N PRO A 40 -8.34 -4.16 -37.88
CA PRO A 40 -8.33 -2.71 -37.84
C PRO A 40 -9.69 -2.17 -37.37
N VAL A 41 -9.67 -1.10 -36.56
CA VAL A 41 -10.88 -0.48 -36.01
C VAL A 41 -10.97 0.96 -36.49
N THR A 42 -12.10 1.31 -37.06
CA THR A 42 -12.39 2.66 -37.55
C THR A 42 -13.04 3.52 -36.46
N ASP A 43 -12.95 4.84 -36.57
CA ASP A 43 -13.58 5.78 -35.65
C ASP A 43 -15.12 5.62 -35.61
N ALA A 44 -15.73 5.27 -36.73
CA ALA A 44 -17.17 5.01 -36.80
C ALA A 44 -17.56 3.78 -35.98
N GLU A 45 -16.77 2.70 -36.05
CA GLU A 45 -16.99 1.48 -35.26
C GLU A 45 -16.77 1.75 -33.78
N LEU A 46 -15.74 2.51 -33.41
CA LEU A 46 -15.49 2.93 -32.03
C LEU A 46 -16.68 3.70 -31.47
N LYS A 47 -17.17 4.70 -32.21
CA LYS A 47 -18.29 5.52 -31.79
C LYS A 47 -19.58 4.70 -31.63
N ASN A 48 -19.86 3.79 -32.57
CA ASN A 48 -21.02 2.93 -32.49
C ASN A 48 -20.96 2.00 -31.27
N GLU A 49 -19.83 1.31 -31.08
CA GLU A 49 -19.69 0.40 -29.93
C GLU A 49 -19.67 1.16 -28.59
N TYR A 50 -19.05 2.35 -28.55
CA TYR A 50 -19.13 3.20 -27.37
C TYR A 50 -20.57 3.54 -27.00
N ASN A 51 -21.41 3.91 -27.97
CA ASN A 51 -22.82 4.22 -27.70
C ASN A 51 -23.59 3.00 -27.16
N ASN A 52 -23.24 1.79 -27.64
CA ASN A 52 -23.87 0.56 -27.16
C ASN A 52 -23.52 0.24 -25.70
N VAL A 53 -22.32 0.61 -25.27
CA VAL A 53 -21.80 0.26 -23.91
C VAL A 53 -21.63 1.48 -23.01
N ARG A 54 -22.03 2.67 -23.46
CA ARG A 54 -21.85 3.94 -22.75
C ARG A 54 -22.28 3.91 -21.30
N GLY A 55 -23.35 3.17 -20.99
CA GLY A 55 -23.84 3.03 -19.61
C GLY A 55 -22.80 2.44 -18.64
N GLN A 56 -21.80 1.71 -19.13
CA GLN A 56 -20.72 1.17 -18.31
C GLN A 56 -19.68 2.22 -17.87
N PHE A 57 -19.70 3.40 -18.52
CA PHE A 57 -18.75 4.49 -18.28
C PHE A 57 -19.39 5.68 -17.57
N LYS A 58 -20.55 5.45 -16.95
CA LYS A 58 -21.19 6.46 -16.13
C LYS A 58 -20.30 6.84 -14.96
N VAL A 59 -20.20 8.12 -14.67
CA VAL A 59 -19.52 8.65 -13.50
C VAL A 59 -20.54 9.27 -12.55
N ASP A 60 -20.26 9.19 -11.25
CA ASP A 60 -21.16 9.67 -10.21
C ASP A 60 -20.80 11.08 -9.70
N GLU A 61 -19.59 11.57 -10.08
CA GLU A 61 -19.08 12.87 -9.70
C GLU A 61 -18.26 13.51 -10.84
N PRO A 62 -18.10 14.85 -10.83
CA PRO A 62 -17.25 15.54 -11.80
C PRO A 62 -15.85 14.95 -11.85
N THR A 63 -15.41 14.63 -13.04
CA THR A 63 -14.21 13.85 -13.31
C THR A 63 -13.35 14.55 -14.36
N LYS A 64 -12.03 14.47 -14.23
CA LYS A 64 -11.07 14.98 -15.21
C LYS A 64 -9.98 13.94 -15.49
N ASP A 65 -9.73 13.71 -16.77
CA ASP A 65 -8.58 12.92 -17.21
C ASP A 65 -7.39 13.82 -17.42
N VAL A 66 -6.23 13.36 -16.97
CA VAL A 66 -4.99 14.12 -17.02
C VAL A 66 -3.82 13.24 -17.44
N SER A 67 -2.84 13.86 -18.08
CA SER A 67 -1.50 13.31 -18.26
C SER A 67 -0.59 13.96 -17.22
N PHE A 68 0.08 13.16 -16.40
CA PHE A 68 0.83 13.59 -15.23
C PHE A 68 2.30 13.19 -15.35
N ILE A 69 3.21 14.10 -14.98
CA ILE A 69 4.65 13.87 -14.84
C ILE A 69 5.04 14.03 -13.37
N ALA A 70 5.84 13.07 -12.85
CA ALA A 70 6.57 13.20 -11.62
C ALA A 70 8.07 13.03 -11.88
N VAL A 71 8.86 14.01 -11.48
CA VAL A 71 10.32 14.00 -11.56
C VAL A 71 10.88 13.89 -10.14
N ASN A 72 11.43 12.75 -9.80
CA ASN A 72 12.16 12.60 -8.53
C ASN A 72 13.53 13.25 -8.68
N ILE A 73 13.85 14.22 -7.85
CA ILE A 73 15.14 14.91 -7.90
C ILE A 73 16.17 14.09 -7.15
N THR A 74 17.21 13.69 -7.84
CA THR A 74 18.36 12.96 -7.24
C THR A 74 19.57 13.89 -7.13
N PRO A 75 20.48 13.65 -6.14
CA PRO A 75 21.68 14.44 -6.01
C PRO A 75 22.54 14.43 -7.29
N SER A 76 22.98 15.60 -7.70
CA SER A 76 23.84 15.81 -8.88
C SER A 76 25.27 15.29 -8.65
N ALA A 77 26.10 15.32 -9.71
CA ALA A 77 27.53 15.04 -9.58
C ALA A 77 28.23 16.06 -8.67
N ALA A 78 27.80 17.32 -8.71
CA ALA A 78 28.31 18.38 -7.85
C ALA A 78 27.96 18.13 -6.38
N ASP A 79 26.72 17.72 -6.09
CA ASP A 79 26.27 17.37 -4.74
C ASP A 79 27.09 16.20 -4.17
N ARG A 80 27.34 15.17 -4.98
CA ARG A 80 28.19 14.03 -4.58
C ARG A 80 29.62 14.43 -4.29
N LYS A 81 30.20 15.30 -5.11
CA LYS A 81 31.54 15.84 -4.88
C LYS A 81 31.60 16.64 -3.58
N ALA A 82 30.63 17.53 -3.35
CA ALA A 82 30.53 18.31 -2.11
C ALA A 82 30.38 17.41 -0.87
N SER A 83 29.58 16.34 -0.97
CA SER A 83 29.48 15.32 0.09
C SER A 83 30.82 14.63 0.39
N GLY A 84 31.59 14.27 -0.62
CA GLY A 84 32.93 13.69 -0.46
C GLY A 84 33.92 14.65 0.22
N GLU A 85 33.86 15.94 -0.16
CA GLU A 85 34.67 16.97 0.50
C GLU A 85 34.27 17.20 1.96
N LEU A 86 32.96 17.17 2.24
CA LEU A 86 32.42 17.25 3.60
C LEU A 86 32.88 16.03 4.45
N ALA A 87 32.87 14.83 3.88
CA ALA A 87 33.35 13.62 4.56
C ALA A 87 34.81 13.76 4.99
N ASN A 88 35.67 14.24 4.08
CA ASN A 88 37.09 14.45 4.36
C ASN A 88 37.29 15.52 5.46
N ARG A 89 36.57 16.64 5.39
CA ARG A 89 36.58 17.67 6.44
C ARG A 89 36.09 17.13 7.78
N THR A 90 35.05 16.30 7.76
CA THR A 90 34.54 15.66 8.98
C THR A 90 35.61 14.80 9.65
N LEU A 91 36.31 13.95 8.90
CA LEU A 91 37.40 13.16 9.46
C LEU A 91 38.54 14.03 10.02
N ALA A 92 38.98 15.03 9.27
CA ALA A 92 40.04 15.92 9.69
C ALA A 92 39.66 16.68 10.98
N MET A 93 38.48 17.28 11.00
CA MET A 93 37.99 18.09 12.13
C MET A 93 37.75 17.27 13.40
N LEU A 94 37.20 16.07 13.27
CA LEU A 94 36.89 15.23 14.44
C LEU A 94 38.10 14.43 14.98
N ASN A 95 39.18 14.33 14.22
CA ASN A 95 40.45 13.78 14.67
C ASN A 95 41.41 14.88 15.19
N ASP A 96 41.06 16.17 15.05
CA ASP A 96 41.82 17.27 15.65
C ASP A 96 41.39 17.45 17.11
N PRO A 97 42.31 17.45 18.09
CA PRO A 97 41.98 17.70 19.50
C PRO A 97 41.28 19.04 19.77
N ASN A 98 41.48 20.05 18.90
CA ASN A 98 40.82 21.35 18.96
C ASN A 98 39.57 21.44 18.06
N GLY A 99 39.17 20.36 17.44
CA GLY A 99 38.09 20.30 16.51
C GLY A 99 36.71 20.61 17.18
N ASN A 100 35.82 21.20 16.39
CA ASN A 100 34.52 21.60 16.87
C ASN A 100 33.43 21.09 15.89
N ASP A 101 32.53 20.24 16.39
CA ASP A 101 31.44 19.63 15.60
C ASP A 101 30.29 20.58 15.22
N LYS A 102 30.23 21.80 15.82
CA LYS A 102 29.15 22.75 15.56
C LYS A 102 29.04 23.19 14.10
N ALA A 103 30.17 23.33 13.42
CA ALA A 103 30.19 23.67 12.00
C ALA A 103 29.59 22.54 11.16
N LEU A 104 29.96 21.30 11.44
CA LEU A 104 29.49 20.11 10.75
C LEU A 104 27.98 19.90 10.93
N ARG A 105 27.45 20.17 12.14
CA ARG A 105 26.01 20.12 12.42
C ARG A 105 25.23 21.13 11.57
N LYS A 106 25.76 22.32 11.33
CA LYS A 106 25.15 23.32 10.45
C LYS A 106 25.12 22.87 8.97
N GLU A 107 26.04 22.02 8.57
CA GLU A 107 26.11 21.43 7.23
C GLU A 107 25.27 20.15 7.11
N GLY A 108 24.49 19.81 8.14
CA GLY A 108 23.57 18.66 8.12
C GLY A 108 24.18 17.33 8.59
N VAL A 109 25.41 17.35 9.14
CA VAL A 109 26.00 16.16 9.77
C VAL A 109 25.32 15.90 11.11
N THR A 110 24.84 14.70 11.32
CA THR A 110 24.18 14.26 12.55
C THR A 110 25.12 13.44 13.42
N PHE A 111 24.96 13.57 14.73
CA PHE A 111 25.79 12.88 15.72
C PHE A 111 24.85 12.15 16.67
N GLU A 112 24.89 10.84 16.66
CA GLU A 112 24.07 9.99 17.51
C GLU A 112 24.94 9.18 18.47
N ARG A 113 24.86 9.48 19.77
CA ARG A 113 25.58 8.75 20.79
C ARG A 113 24.83 7.49 21.19
N ARG A 114 25.54 6.39 21.22
CA ARG A 114 25.03 5.07 21.56
C ARG A 114 25.87 4.40 22.64
N GLN A 115 25.22 3.59 23.47
CA GLN A 115 25.87 2.75 24.48
C GLN A 115 25.33 1.33 24.32
N LEU A 116 26.08 0.44 23.70
CA LEU A 116 25.65 -0.89 23.32
C LEU A 116 26.69 -1.97 23.65
N ARG A 117 26.23 -3.22 23.81
CA ARG A 117 27.10 -4.40 23.70
C ARG A 117 27.47 -4.62 22.25
N ALA A 118 28.61 -5.28 22.01
CA ALA A 118 29.05 -5.60 20.64
C ALA A 118 27.98 -6.40 19.87
N ALA A 119 27.27 -7.33 20.53
CA ALA A 119 26.24 -8.15 19.91
C ALA A 119 25.01 -7.35 19.44
N ASP A 120 24.72 -6.20 20.07
CA ASP A 120 23.55 -5.36 19.77
C ASP A 120 23.84 -4.33 18.66
N ILE A 121 25.09 -4.20 18.21
CA ILE A 121 25.46 -3.32 17.10
C ILE A 121 25.07 -3.98 15.79
N LYS A 122 24.02 -3.49 15.14
CA LYS A 122 23.45 -4.08 13.90
C LYS A 122 24.43 -4.06 12.72
N SER A 123 25.19 -2.98 12.55
CA SER A 123 26.14 -2.86 11.45
C SER A 123 27.44 -3.65 11.74
N PRO A 124 27.77 -4.69 10.94
CA PRO A 124 29.02 -5.44 11.12
C PRO A 124 30.27 -4.56 11.00
N ALA A 125 30.26 -3.59 10.08
CA ALA A 125 31.41 -2.69 9.89
C ALA A 125 31.63 -1.79 11.13
N VAL A 126 30.54 -1.22 11.69
CA VAL A 126 30.61 -0.43 12.94
C VAL A 126 31.06 -1.31 14.09
N ARG A 127 30.53 -2.51 14.24
CA ARG A 127 30.89 -3.47 15.28
C ARG A 127 32.38 -3.82 15.21
N ASN A 128 32.85 -4.20 14.03
CA ASN A 128 34.27 -4.59 13.85
C ASN A 128 35.19 -3.44 14.21
N TYR A 129 34.92 -2.23 13.76
CA TYR A 129 35.72 -1.07 14.11
C TYR A 129 35.76 -0.83 15.63
N ILE A 130 34.58 -0.74 16.27
CA ILE A 130 34.47 -0.42 17.71
C ILE A 130 35.12 -1.49 18.60
N THR A 131 35.05 -2.76 18.20
CA THR A 131 35.65 -3.85 18.99
C THR A 131 37.17 -3.96 18.80
N SER A 132 37.69 -3.53 17.66
CA SER A 132 39.14 -3.61 17.33
C SER A 132 39.91 -2.35 17.69
N THR A 133 39.28 -1.18 17.72
CA THR A 133 39.95 0.09 18.04
C THR A 133 40.18 0.24 19.54
N SER A 134 41.32 0.87 19.91
CA SER A 134 41.63 1.22 21.30
C SER A 134 41.60 2.73 21.56
N SER A 135 41.32 3.54 20.54
CA SER A 135 41.36 4.99 20.59
C SER A 135 40.01 5.62 20.18
N ASP A 136 39.84 6.87 20.53
CA ASP A 136 38.75 7.78 20.19
C ASP A 136 38.88 8.43 18.80
N THR A 137 39.72 7.87 17.94
CA THR A 137 39.85 8.31 16.55
C THR A 137 38.57 8.05 15.78
N VAL A 138 38.20 9.00 14.93
CA VAL A 138 37.05 8.85 14.00
C VAL A 138 37.48 8.03 12.80
N SER A 139 36.72 7.01 12.47
CA SER A 139 36.92 6.20 11.28
C SER A 139 35.72 6.28 10.35
N MET A 140 36.00 6.38 9.05
CA MET A 140 34.96 6.32 8.01
C MET A 140 34.55 4.86 7.83
N ILE A 141 33.20 4.61 7.98
CA ILE A 141 32.60 3.31 7.75
C ILE A 141 32.22 3.15 6.29
N TYR A 142 31.61 4.19 5.72
CA TYR A 142 31.38 4.31 4.29
C TYR A 142 31.30 5.77 3.85
N ASN A 143 31.65 5.98 2.57
CA ASN A 143 31.43 7.22 1.84
C ASN A 143 31.00 6.82 0.42
N ASN A 144 29.74 7.03 0.06
CA ASN A 144 29.15 6.54 -1.17
C ASN A 144 28.11 7.52 -1.74
N MET A 145 27.35 7.06 -2.72
CA MET A 145 26.34 7.87 -3.42
C MET A 145 25.15 8.31 -2.54
N SER A 146 24.99 7.73 -1.35
CA SER A 146 23.91 8.08 -0.40
C SER A 146 24.37 9.02 0.72
N GLY A 147 25.69 9.36 0.76
CA GLY A 147 26.31 10.15 1.81
C GLY A 147 27.42 9.39 2.52
N PHE A 148 27.68 9.72 3.78
CA PHE A 148 28.72 9.05 4.54
C PHE A 148 28.28 8.70 5.96
N LYS A 149 28.94 7.71 6.54
CA LYS A 149 28.89 7.38 7.96
C LYS A 149 30.31 7.21 8.50
N ALA A 150 30.60 7.92 9.59
CA ALA A 150 31.79 7.72 10.38
C ALA A 150 31.42 7.30 11.81
N VAL A 151 32.35 6.75 12.55
CA VAL A 151 32.14 6.30 13.92
C VAL A 151 33.31 6.69 14.77
N ARG A 152 33.06 7.14 16.01
CA ARG A 152 34.03 7.43 17.04
C ARG A 152 33.70 6.62 18.29
N LEU A 153 34.68 5.84 18.78
CA LEU A 153 34.60 5.20 20.08
C LEU A 153 34.99 6.21 21.17
N ASN A 154 34.03 6.57 22.03
CA ASN A 154 34.28 7.49 23.14
C ASN A 154 34.85 6.75 24.38
N ASN A 155 34.29 5.59 24.69
CA ASN A 155 34.67 4.83 25.87
C ASN A 155 34.30 3.34 25.75
N ARG A 156 35.07 2.51 26.44
CA ARG A 156 34.77 1.09 26.66
C ARG A 156 34.79 0.83 28.16
N ARG A 157 33.77 0.25 28.71
CA ARG A 157 33.69 -0.06 30.13
C ARG A 157 33.03 -1.42 30.37
N GLN A 158 33.36 -2.03 31.50
CA GLN A 158 32.65 -3.19 31.99
C GLN A 158 31.38 -2.71 32.77
N ALA A 159 30.23 -3.19 32.40
CA ALA A 159 28.98 -2.88 33.10
C ALA A 159 28.01 -4.06 33.04
N VAL A 160 27.14 -4.14 34.04
CA VAL A 160 26.00 -5.03 34.06
C VAL A 160 25.04 -4.63 32.94
N ASP A 161 24.67 -5.53 32.08
CA ASP A 161 23.80 -5.28 30.92
C ASP A 161 22.34 -5.56 31.16
N SER A 162 22.03 -6.37 32.18
CA SER A 162 20.67 -6.71 32.55
C SER A 162 20.54 -6.94 34.07
N ILE A 163 19.35 -6.69 34.57
CA ILE A 163 18.96 -6.98 35.96
C ILE A 163 17.64 -7.75 35.97
N THR A 164 17.47 -8.53 37.01
CA THR A 164 16.17 -9.13 37.32
C THR A 164 15.61 -8.43 38.55
N VAL A 165 14.38 -7.95 38.46
CA VAL A 165 13.69 -7.20 39.50
C VAL A 165 12.31 -7.80 39.77
N THR A 166 11.87 -7.73 41.03
CA THR A 166 10.44 -7.87 41.33
C THR A 166 9.84 -6.48 41.40
N ILE A 167 8.78 -6.23 40.63
CA ILE A 167 8.08 -4.95 40.53
C ILE A 167 6.71 -5.12 41.15
N ILE A 168 6.28 -4.13 41.94
CA ILE A 168 4.96 -4.07 42.54
C ILE A 168 4.38 -2.68 42.23
N GLN A 169 3.32 -2.64 41.49
CA GLN A 169 2.53 -1.43 41.34
C GLN A 169 1.49 -1.41 42.47
N VAL A 170 1.48 -0.35 43.23
CA VAL A 170 0.58 -0.13 44.36
C VAL A 170 -0.23 1.13 44.12
N LEU A 171 -1.55 1.00 44.03
CA LEU A 171 -2.46 2.12 43.85
C LEU A 171 -2.86 2.74 45.20
N GLY A 172 -3.07 4.05 45.21
CA GLY A 172 -3.44 4.84 46.37
C GLY A 172 -2.25 5.49 47.08
N GLU A 173 -2.52 6.62 47.72
CA GLU A 173 -1.48 7.53 48.24
C GLU A 173 -0.72 6.95 49.47
N GLN A 174 -1.43 6.33 50.42
CA GLN A 174 -0.82 5.86 51.67
C GLN A 174 -0.42 4.38 51.66
N LEU A 175 -0.94 3.61 50.70
CA LEU A 175 -0.75 2.17 50.63
C LEU A 175 0.70 1.75 50.30
N PRO A 176 1.42 2.45 49.37
CA PRO A 176 2.79 2.07 49.00
C PRO A 176 3.77 2.00 50.17
N GLY A 177 3.72 2.97 51.09
CA GLY A 177 4.58 3.00 52.28
C GLY A 177 4.33 1.83 53.22
N ARG A 178 3.07 1.47 53.45
CA ARG A 178 2.67 0.32 54.29
C ARG A 178 3.10 -0.99 53.66
N VAL A 179 2.88 -1.19 52.37
CA VAL A 179 3.30 -2.38 51.62
C VAL A 179 4.82 -2.52 51.68
N MET A 180 5.55 -1.46 51.38
CA MET A 180 7.01 -1.47 51.39
C MET A 180 7.57 -1.81 52.80
N THR A 181 7.02 -1.23 53.83
CA THR A 181 7.43 -1.53 55.24
C THR A 181 7.16 -2.97 55.58
N ALA A 182 5.99 -3.51 55.29
CA ALA A 182 5.62 -4.90 55.57
C ALA A 182 6.50 -5.91 54.84
N LEU A 183 6.82 -5.65 53.58
CA LEU A 183 7.72 -6.51 52.77
C LEU A 183 9.16 -6.43 53.28
N ASN A 184 9.64 -5.25 53.63
CA ASN A 184 11.02 -5.04 54.05
C ASN A 184 11.28 -5.53 55.48
N SER A 185 10.26 -5.58 56.33
CA SER A 185 10.35 -6.18 57.66
C SER A 185 10.20 -7.71 57.67
N GLY A 186 9.82 -8.29 56.54
CA GLY A 186 9.53 -9.73 56.43
C GLY A 186 8.21 -10.16 57.11
N SER A 187 7.38 -9.22 57.55
CA SER A 187 6.08 -9.54 58.19
C SER A 187 5.06 -10.08 57.20
N ILE A 188 5.33 -9.94 55.91
CA ILE A 188 4.51 -10.48 54.83
C ILE A 188 5.39 -10.95 53.67
N SER A 189 4.98 -12.04 53.00
CA SER A 189 5.64 -12.51 51.76
C SER A 189 5.10 -11.79 50.54
N ILE A 190 5.90 -11.78 49.46
CA ILE A 190 5.46 -11.22 48.17
C ILE A 190 4.23 -11.94 47.59
N ASP A 191 4.06 -13.24 47.92
CA ASP A 191 2.92 -14.05 47.46
C ASP A 191 1.61 -13.67 48.14
N SER A 192 1.69 -13.13 49.34
CA SER A 192 0.52 -12.76 50.15
C SER A 192 0.22 -11.27 50.12
N VAL A 193 1.01 -10.45 49.39
CA VAL A 193 0.87 -8.99 49.44
C VAL A 193 -0.49 -8.53 48.89
N SER A 194 -0.91 -9.08 47.77
CA SER A 194 -2.18 -8.71 47.12
C SER A 194 -3.37 -9.14 47.96
N SER A 195 -3.36 -10.35 48.54
CA SER A 195 -4.43 -10.82 49.42
C SER A 195 -4.52 -10.04 50.74
N ARG A 196 -3.38 -9.55 51.25
CA ARG A 196 -3.32 -8.80 52.50
C ARG A 196 -3.71 -7.33 52.41
N PHE A 197 -3.38 -6.67 51.27
CA PHE A 197 -3.57 -5.24 51.09
C PHE A 197 -4.61 -4.86 50.04
N GLY A 198 -5.19 -5.84 49.34
CA GLY A 198 -6.23 -5.66 48.33
C GLY A 198 -5.75 -6.03 46.93
N ALA A 199 -6.40 -7.04 46.32
CA ALA A 199 -6.03 -7.56 45.01
C ALA A 199 -6.22 -6.53 43.90
N ASP A 200 -7.20 -5.63 44.01
CA ASP A 200 -7.51 -4.61 43.01
C ASP A 200 -6.54 -3.40 43.03
N SER A 201 -5.74 -3.30 44.10
CA SER A 201 -4.82 -2.18 44.33
C SER A 201 -3.35 -2.55 44.20
N ILE A 202 -3.03 -3.86 44.05
CA ILE A 202 -1.65 -4.34 44.02
C ILE A 202 -1.41 -5.32 42.89
N PHE A 203 -0.50 -4.96 41.99
CA PHE A 203 -0.09 -5.74 40.85
C PHE A 203 1.37 -6.17 41.01
N VAL A 204 1.63 -7.45 41.13
CA VAL A 204 2.97 -8.02 41.35
C VAL A 204 3.49 -8.67 40.08
N GLN A 205 4.69 -8.27 39.68
CA GLN A 205 5.46 -8.86 38.57
C GLN A 205 6.79 -9.37 39.17
N LYS A 206 6.92 -10.68 39.30
CA LYS A 206 8.13 -11.32 39.84
C LYS A 206 9.13 -11.56 38.71
N ASP A 207 10.40 -11.50 39.07
CA ASP A 207 11.56 -11.93 38.27
C ASP A 207 11.58 -11.33 36.83
N GLN A 208 11.19 -10.06 36.75
CA GLN A 208 11.20 -9.34 35.47
C GLN A 208 12.64 -9.03 35.04
N ALA A 209 13.03 -9.53 33.89
CA ALA A 209 14.31 -9.20 33.28
C ALA A 209 14.23 -7.83 32.59
N LEU A 210 15.07 -6.91 33.00
CA LEU A 210 15.20 -5.58 32.41
C LEU A 210 16.58 -5.44 31.77
N ALA A 211 16.60 -5.15 30.44
CA ALA A 211 17.81 -4.78 29.74
C ALA A 211 18.20 -3.34 30.11
N LEU A 212 19.46 -3.11 30.47
CA LEU A 212 19.98 -1.80 30.83
C LEU A 212 20.49 -1.01 29.61
N PHE A 213 20.75 -1.72 28.51
CA PHE A 213 21.17 -1.15 27.23
C PHE A 213 20.27 -1.75 26.15
N ASN A 214 19.68 -0.91 25.33
CA ASN A 214 18.75 -1.32 24.27
C ASN A 214 19.27 -0.88 22.90
N ALA A 215 19.28 -1.79 21.94
CA ALA A 215 19.69 -1.53 20.55
C ALA A 215 18.73 -0.59 19.79
N ASP A 216 17.47 -0.52 20.18
CA ASP A 216 16.42 0.13 19.38
C ASP A 216 15.95 1.49 19.94
N GLY A 217 16.60 2.01 20.99
CA GLY A 217 16.24 3.31 21.54
C GLY A 217 17.22 3.89 22.55
N PRO A 218 17.13 5.19 22.82
CA PRO A 218 18.01 5.88 23.76
C PRO A 218 17.65 5.61 25.22
N THR A 219 16.53 4.95 25.49
CA THR A 219 16.00 4.77 26.82
C THR A 219 16.47 3.48 27.45
N ARG A 220 17.14 3.62 28.58
CA ARG A 220 17.32 2.51 29.51
C ARG A 220 15.97 2.13 30.11
N ALA A 221 15.75 0.84 30.34
CA ALA A 221 14.56 0.37 31.04
C ALA A 221 14.44 0.96 32.46
N ILE A 222 15.54 1.48 33.00
CA ILE A 222 15.62 2.11 34.32
C ILE A 222 16.73 3.20 34.28
N GLU A 223 16.49 4.30 34.92
CA GLU A 223 17.45 5.39 35.04
C GLU A 223 18.65 4.98 35.92
N GLN A 224 19.85 5.56 35.63
CA GLN A 224 21.06 5.22 36.37
C GLN A 224 20.91 5.46 37.88
N GLY A 225 20.27 6.57 38.30
CA GLY A 225 20.02 6.87 39.69
C GLY A 225 19.09 5.87 40.40
N GLN A 226 18.10 5.35 39.66
CA GLN A 226 17.19 4.31 40.18
C GLN A 226 17.96 2.97 40.29
N LEU A 227 18.80 2.61 39.34
CA LEU A 227 19.65 1.42 39.39
C LEU A 227 20.61 1.47 40.58
N ASP A 228 21.23 2.62 40.82
CA ASP A 228 22.15 2.81 41.92
C ASP A 228 21.40 2.76 43.28
N SER A 229 20.16 3.26 43.34
CA SER A 229 19.29 3.14 44.49
C SER A 229 18.88 1.70 44.80
N LEU A 230 18.54 0.91 43.76
CA LEU A 230 18.25 -0.52 43.90
C LEU A 230 19.45 -1.31 44.40
N ARG A 231 20.65 -1.00 43.96
CA ARG A 231 21.91 -1.63 44.41
C ARG A 231 22.19 -1.30 45.88
N LYS A 232 22.08 -0.01 46.24
CA LYS A 232 22.26 0.45 47.62
C LYS A 232 21.21 -0.14 48.60
N ALA A 233 20.03 -0.45 48.12
CA ALA A 233 18.96 -1.03 48.92
C ALA A 233 19.27 -2.46 49.44
N GLY A 234 20.26 -3.13 48.86
CA GLY A 234 20.73 -4.42 49.35
C GLY A 234 19.64 -5.51 49.40
N GLY A 235 18.82 -5.58 48.34
CA GLY A 235 17.72 -6.56 48.26
C GLY A 235 16.44 -6.17 48.98
N ARG A 236 16.31 -4.92 49.43
CA ARG A 236 15.05 -4.35 49.97
C ARG A 236 14.21 -3.75 48.84
N TYR A 237 12.90 -3.66 49.08
CA TYR A 237 12.01 -2.91 48.19
C TYR A 237 12.21 -1.42 48.39
N ILE A 238 12.28 -0.69 47.31
CA ILE A 238 12.32 0.78 47.29
C ILE A 238 11.26 1.28 46.32
N SER A 239 10.86 2.54 46.47
CA SER A 239 10.02 3.22 45.49
C SER A 239 10.85 3.74 44.34
N LEU A 240 10.56 3.29 43.12
CA LEU A 240 11.17 3.81 41.90
C LEU A 240 10.45 5.04 41.34
N MET A 241 9.12 5.05 41.53
CA MET A 241 8.24 6.13 41.08
C MET A 241 7.13 6.28 42.13
N SER A 242 6.76 7.50 42.44
CA SER A 242 5.65 7.83 43.31
C SER A 242 4.81 8.96 42.72
N SER A 243 3.50 8.85 42.88
CA SER A 243 2.52 9.87 42.50
C SER A 243 1.37 9.85 43.51
N PRO A 244 0.46 10.84 43.51
CA PRO A 244 -0.75 10.81 44.34
C PRO A 244 -1.65 9.59 44.08
N GLN A 245 -1.55 8.98 42.88
CA GLN A 245 -2.32 7.82 42.49
C GLN A 245 -1.69 6.49 42.95
N GLY A 246 -0.45 6.49 43.42
CA GLY A 246 0.25 5.27 43.87
C GLY A 246 1.75 5.30 43.62
N ALA A 247 2.38 4.15 43.78
CA ALA A 247 3.82 4.01 43.55
C ALA A 247 4.19 2.70 42.84
N VAL A 248 5.35 2.70 42.20
CA VAL A 248 6.01 1.50 41.70
C VAL A 248 7.15 1.15 42.66
N LEU A 249 6.99 0.07 43.37
CA LEU A 249 8.02 -0.49 44.27
C LEU A 249 8.83 -1.53 43.49
N ALA A 250 10.12 -1.57 43.70
CA ALA A 250 10.97 -2.60 43.11
C ALA A 250 12.03 -3.13 44.07
N LYS A 251 12.39 -4.39 43.87
CA LYS A 251 13.47 -5.09 44.54
C LYS A 251 14.40 -5.71 43.53
N LEU A 252 15.70 -5.47 43.67
CA LEU A 252 16.72 -6.13 42.86
C LEU A 252 16.87 -7.59 43.30
N VAL A 253 16.64 -8.53 42.39
CA VAL A 253 16.75 -9.97 42.62
C VAL A 253 18.13 -10.46 42.18
N LYS A 254 18.55 -10.10 40.94
CA LYS A 254 19.79 -10.57 40.34
C LYS A 254 20.35 -9.53 39.38
N GLN A 255 21.67 -9.55 39.17
CA GLN A 255 22.35 -8.81 38.11
C GLN A 255 23.12 -9.79 37.21
N SER A 256 23.24 -9.46 35.95
CA SER A 256 24.13 -10.18 35.02
C SER A 256 25.59 -9.99 35.41
N THR A 257 26.48 -10.86 34.94
CA THR A 257 27.90 -10.61 34.97
C THR A 257 28.24 -9.38 34.12
N PRO A 258 29.21 -8.53 34.55
CA PRO A 258 29.60 -7.38 33.73
C PRO A 258 30.10 -7.83 32.36
N VAL A 259 29.69 -7.09 31.34
CA VAL A 259 30.08 -7.26 29.93
C VAL A 259 30.66 -5.95 29.37
N SER A 260 31.38 -6.02 28.27
CA SER A 260 31.87 -4.82 27.61
C SER A 260 30.76 -4.02 26.99
N ILE A 261 30.60 -2.79 27.45
CA ILE A 261 29.71 -1.78 26.88
C ILE A 261 30.56 -0.74 26.16
N TYR A 262 30.19 -0.48 24.92
CA TYR A 262 30.84 0.49 24.05
C TYR A 262 30.01 1.76 24.00
N ASP A 263 30.61 2.89 24.37
CA ASP A 263 30.04 4.23 24.24
C ASP A 263 30.67 4.87 23.01
N PHE A 264 29.87 5.09 21.98
CA PHE A 264 30.36 5.56 20.69
C PHE A 264 29.35 6.53 20.05
N GLU A 265 29.82 7.31 19.09
CA GLU A 265 29.00 8.17 18.25
C GLU A 265 28.97 7.65 16.82
N GLU A 266 27.78 7.53 16.27
CA GLU A 266 27.54 7.42 14.85
C GLU A 266 27.39 8.82 14.27
N ILE A 267 28.23 9.14 13.29
CA ILE A 267 28.31 10.45 12.63
C ILE A 267 27.85 10.24 11.20
N THR A 268 26.68 10.78 10.87
CA THR A 268 26.01 10.44 9.61
C THR A 268 25.66 11.71 8.83
N TYR A 269 25.85 11.66 7.53
CA TYR A 269 25.35 12.63 6.57
C TYR A 269 24.61 11.89 5.45
N ASN A 270 23.34 12.21 5.28
CA ASN A 270 22.54 11.71 4.18
C ASN A 270 22.58 12.74 3.05
N LEU A 271 23.11 12.32 1.89
CA LEU A 271 23.20 13.19 0.73
C LEU A 271 21.81 13.51 0.20
N LYS A 272 21.52 14.79 0.07
CA LYS A 272 20.29 15.32 -0.54
C LYS A 272 20.65 16.19 -1.74
N PRO A 273 19.73 16.37 -2.69
CA PRO A 273 19.90 17.37 -3.74
C PRO A 273 20.05 18.76 -3.12
N SER A 274 20.99 19.53 -3.61
CA SER A 274 21.15 20.94 -3.22
C SER A 274 20.05 21.80 -3.84
N ALA A 275 19.86 23.01 -3.30
CA ALA A 275 18.96 23.98 -3.88
C ALA A 275 19.32 24.32 -5.34
N ALA A 276 20.60 24.31 -5.69
CA ALA A 276 21.04 24.50 -7.07
C ALA A 276 20.59 23.36 -7.99
N THR A 277 20.70 22.11 -7.54
CA THR A 277 20.22 20.94 -8.30
C THR A 277 18.69 20.97 -8.47
N ILE A 278 17.96 21.34 -7.42
CA ILE A 278 16.49 21.49 -7.48
C ILE A 278 16.11 22.60 -8.48
N SER A 279 16.78 23.76 -8.42
CA SER A 279 16.53 24.86 -9.35
C SER A 279 16.80 24.48 -10.80
N GLU A 280 17.91 23.78 -11.07
CA GLU A 280 18.25 23.31 -12.42
C GLU A 280 17.20 22.35 -12.98
N GLU A 281 16.73 21.39 -12.19
CA GLU A 281 15.68 20.47 -12.63
C GLU A 281 14.33 21.17 -12.79
N THR A 282 14.02 22.17 -11.96
CA THR A 282 12.83 23.02 -12.10
C THR A 282 12.86 23.80 -13.40
N GLU A 283 13.98 24.48 -13.71
CA GLU A 283 14.16 25.22 -14.95
C GLU A 283 14.04 24.33 -16.21
N LYS A 284 14.58 23.11 -16.15
CA LYS A 284 14.44 22.13 -17.24
C LYS A 284 12.98 21.76 -17.49
N LEU A 285 12.23 21.49 -16.42
CA LEU A 285 10.82 21.14 -16.53
C LEU A 285 9.97 22.33 -16.96
N GLU A 286 10.23 23.54 -16.45
CA GLU A 286 9.55 24.77 -16.88
C GLU A 286 9.75 25.05 -18.37
N LYS A 287 10.99 24.91 -18.85
CA LYS A 287 11.29 25.05 -20.28
C LYS A 287 10.52 24.02 -21.11
N PHE A 288 10.51 22.76 -20.66
CA PHE A 288 9.72 21.72 -21.32
C PHE A 288 8.23 22.10 -21.40
N LEU A 289 7.64 22.60 -20.31
CA LEU A 289 6.22 22.99 -20.26
C LEU A 289 5.93 24.19 -21.17
N ALA A 290 6.83 25.17 -21.25
CA ALA A 290 6.69 26.32 -22.13
C ALA A 290 6.61 25.92 -23.62
N GLU A 291 7.40 24.95 -24.03
CA GLU A 291 7.42 24.41 -25.41
C GLU A 291 6.25 23.44 -25.67
N ASN A 292 5.74 22.77 -24.62
CA ASN A 292 4.71 21.73 -24.67
C ASN A 292 3.45 22.12 -23.90
N ASN A 293 2.92 23.28 -24.21
CA ASN A 293 1.81 23.94 -23.50
C ASN A 293 0.40 23.41 -23.86
N THR A 294 0.29 22.28 -24.53
CA THR A 294 -0.98 21.59 -24.82
C THR A 294 -0.88 20.12 -24.41
N PRO A 295 -1.98 19.46 -23.97
CA PRO A 295 -1.94 18.06 -23.56
C PRO A 295 -1.37 17.13 -24.61
N ALA A 296 -1.67 17.36 -25.89
CA ALA A 296 -1.15 16.54 -26.99
C ALA A 296 0.38 16.63 -27.09
N LYS A 297 0.94 17.86 -27.12
CA LYS A 297 2.39 18.06 -27.14
C LYS A 297 3.05 17.55 -25.88
N PHE A 298 2.43 17.80 -24.71
CA PHE A 298 2.91 17.31 -23.41
C PHE A 298 3.07 15.79 -23.42
N ALA A 299 2.01 15.05 -23.78
CA ALA A 299 2.04 13.58 -23.80
C ALA A 299 3.00 13.01 -24.85
N GLU A 300 3.06 13.62 -26.06
CA GLU A 300 3.91 13.16 -27.15
C GLU A 300 5.41 13.40 -26.88
N ASN A 301 5.77 14.57 -26.35
CA ASN A 301 7.17 15.00 -26.25
C ASN A 301 7.81 14.68 -24.89
N ALA A 302 7.03 14.42 -23.84
CA ALA A 302 7.58 14.08 -22.53
C ALA A 302 8.48 12.83 -22.56
N PRO A 303 8.09 11.71 -23.18
CA PRO A 303 8.97 10.54 -23.27
C PRO A 303 10.25 10.82 -24.07
N LYS A 304 10.16 11.66 -25.11
CA LYS A 304 11.32 12.07 -25.93
C LYS A 304 12.30 12.93 -25.12
N SER A 305 11.79 13.65 -24.11
CA SER A 305 12.57 14.49 -23.19
C SER A 305 13.00 13.74 -21.91
N GLY A 306 12.74 12.44 -21.83
CA GLY A 306 13.12 11.60 -20.69
C GLY A 306 12.13 11.63 -19.52
N TYR A 307 10.96 12.24 -19.68
CA TYR A 307 9.91 12.26 -18.67
C TYR A 307 8.94 11.08 -18.83
N ASN A 308 8.57 10.45 -17.71
CA ASN A 308 7.55 9.41 -17.70
C ASN A 308 6.17 10.05 -17.52
N VAL A 309 5.27 9.82 -18.48
CA VAL A 309 3.88 10.29 -18.43
C VAL A 309 2.96 9.19 -17.92
N GLN A 310 2.11 9.55 -16.99
CA GLN A 310 1.04 8.68 -16.47
C GLN A 310 -0.32 9.29 -16.79
N ASP A 311 -1.20 8.52 -17.40
CA ASP A 311 -2.59 8.91 -17.55
C ASP A 311 -3.35 8.57 -16.27
N LEU A 312 -3.93 9.59 -15.65
CA LEU A 312 -4.67 9.49 -14.39
C LEU A 312 -6.07 10.09 -14.56
N THR A 313 -6.97 9.68 -13.70
CA THR A 313 -8.33 10.22 -13.61
C THR A 313 -8.52 10.79 -12.21
N PHE A 314 -8.88 12.07 -12.11
CA PHE A 314 -9.18 12.74 -10.86
C PHE A 314 -10.66 13.04 -10.75
N THR A 315 -11.18 12.86 -9.54
CA THR A 315 -12.58 13.14 -9.17
C THR A 315 -12.60 14.12 -8.00
N GLN A 316 -13.77 14.59 -7.61
CA GLN A 316 -13.91 15.44 -6.41
C GLN A 316 -13.46 14.73 -5.13
N SER A 317 -13.50 13.40 -5.11
CA SER A 317 -13.06 12.58 -3.99
C SER A 317 -11.55 12.33 -3.99
N THR A 318 -10.81 12.69 -5.04
CA THR A 318 -9.36 12.48 -5.12
C THR A 318 -8.64 13.45 -4.18
N GLY A 319 -8.01 12.92 -3.14
CA GLY A 319 -7.28 13.73 -2.16
C GLY A 319 -5.86 14.10 -2.57
N ALA A 320 -5.13 13.18 -3.20
CA ALA A 320 -3.74 13.33 -3.63
C ALA A 320 -3.42 12.35 -4.77
N VAL A 321 -2.30 12.56 -5.46
CA VAL A 321 -1.87 11.67 -6.56
C VAL A 321 -1.33 10.36 -6.00
N PRO A 322 -1.88 9.20 -6.38
CA PRO A 322 -1.37 7.92 -5.90
C PRO A 322 0.02 7.64 -6.47
N ARG A 323 0.94 7.13 -5.64
CA ARG A 323 2.30 6.76 -6.07
C ARG A 323 2.28 5.58 -7.05
N ILE A 324 1.38 4.64 -6.83
CA ILE A 324 1.11 3.49 -7.71
C ILE A 324 -0.40 3.32 -7.72
N ALA A 325 -1.00 3.11 -8.89
CA ALA A 325 -2.42 2.88 -9.02
C ALA A 325 -2.89 1.70 -8.13
N GLY A 326 -3.90 1.94 -7.31
CA GLY A 326 -4.48 0.93 -6.40
C GLY A 326 -3.79 0.78 -5.05
N MET A 327 -2.71 1.51 -4.74
CA MET A 327 -2.10 1.54 -3.41
C MET A 327 -2.47 2.81 -2.65
N GLN A 328 -2.62 2.70 -1.31
CA GLN A 328 -2.90 3.84 -0.41
C GLN A 328 -1.63 4.69 -0.13
N GLN A 329 -0.67 4.71 -1.04
CA GLN A 329 0.51 5.56 -0.93
C GLN A 329 0.41 6.70 -1.94
N TYR A 330 0.53 7.91 -1.44
CA TYR A 330 0.43 9.13 -2.24
C TYR A 330 1.80 9.77 -2.46
N LEU A 331 1.91 10.53 -3.54
CA LEU A 331 3.07 11.38 -3.76
C LEU A 331 3.05 12.55 -2.78
N PRO A 332 4.19 12.89 -2.14
CA PRO A 332 4.26 14.01 -1.19
C PRO A 332 3.78 15.32 -1.83
N ASP A 333 3.04 16.12 -1.09
CA ASP A 333 2.51 17.45 -1.51
C ASP A 333 1.73 17.48 -2.83
N SER A 334 1.35 16.32 -3.38
CA SER A 334 0.64 16.22 -4.67
C SER A 334 -0.82 16.69 -4.60
N ARG A 335 -1.35 16.97 -3.40
CA ARG A 335 -2.69 17.53 -3.24
C ARG A 335 -2.87 18.87 -3.96
N GLN A 336 -1.84 19.73 -3.98
CA GLN A 336 -1.88 20.99 -4.70
C GLN A 336 -2.12 20.81 -6.21
N VAL A 337 -1.58 19.73 -6.79
CA VAL A 337 -1.80 19.37 -8.20
C VAL A 337 -3.26 18.99 -8.42
N VAL A 338 -3.79 18.09 -7.58
CA VAL A 338 -5.19 17.65 -7.68
C VAL A 338 -6.14 18.85 -7.52
N ARG A 339 -5.86 19.71 -6.55
CA ARG A 339 -6.64 20.94 -6.32
C ARG A 339 -6.66 21.83 -7.55
N TRP A 340 -5.49 22.12 -8.14
CA TRP A 340 -5.45 22.91 -9.36
C TRP A 340 -6.25 22.27 -10.48
N VAL A 341 -6.06 20.96 -10.73
CA VAL A 341 -6.81 20.24 -11.76
C VAL A 341 -8.30 20.39 -11.54
N MET A 342 -8.79 20.15 -10.33
CA MET A 342 -10.23 20.10 -10.06
C MET A 342 -10.88 21.49 -10.03
N ILE A 343 -10.17 22.55 -9.59
CA ILE A 343 -10.71 23.91 -9.46
C ILE A 343 -10.45 24.76 -10.71
N ASP A 344 -9.18 24.93 -11.06
CA ASP A 344 -8.74 25.92 -12.05
C ASP A 344 -8.46 25.33 -13.43
N GLY A 345 -7.96 24.10 -13.48
CA GLY A 345 -7.52 23.42 -14.70
C GLY A 345 -8.69 23.12 -15.65
N LYS A 346 -8.58 23.58 -16.89
CA LYS A 346 -9.57 23.33 -17.96
C LYS A 346 -9.00 22.37 -19.00
N PRO A 347 -9.83 21.58 -19.70
CA PRO A 347 -9.37 20.79 -20.83
C PRO A 347 -8.54 21.62 -21.81
N GLY A 348 -7.40 21.09 -22.22
CA GLY A 348 -6.45 21.77 -23.09
C GLY A 348 -5.35 22.54 -22.36
N GLN A 349 -5.40 22.69 -21.05
CA GLN A 349 -4.39 23.42 -20.26
C GLN A 349 -3.33 22.49 -19.69
N VAL A 350 -2.12 23.04 -19.52
CA VAL A 350 -0.98 22.46 -18.82
C VAL A 350 -0.67 23.34 -17.61
N SER A 351 -0.36 22.72 -16.46
CA SER A 351 -0.05 23.42 -15.22
C SER A 351 1.35 24.07 -15.27
N HIS A 352 1.63 24.90 -14.28
CA HIS A 352 3.00 25.23 -13.88
C HIS A 352 3.65 24.04 -13.17
N VAL A 353 4.93 24.16 -12.82
CA VAL A 353 5.66 23.17 -12.02
C VAL A 353 5.23 23.30 -10.56
N TYR A 354 4.90 22.16 -9.94
CA TYR A 354 4.70 22.04 -8.50
C TYR A 354 5.91 21.35 -7.88
N GLU A 355 6.33 21.80 -6.71
CA GLU A 355 7.46 21.24 -5.97
C GLU A 355 6.97 20.56 -4.68
N SER A 356 7.46 19.36 -4.42
CA SER A 356 7.28 18.72 -3.12
C SER A 356 8.23 19.35 -2.10
N LYS A 357 7.68 19.68 -0.91
CA LYS A 357 8.44 20.20 0.22
C LYS A 357 9.14 19.09 1.04
N ASP A 358 8.96 17.83 0.66
CA ASP A 358 9.63 16.71 1.35
C ASP A 358 11.15 16.78 1.14
N ALA A 359 11.85 17.26 2.16
CA ALA A 359 13.30 17.40 2.13
C ALA A 359 14.06 16.06 1.96
N ASN A 360 13.41 14.91 2.14
CA ASN A 360 14.02 13.60 1.98
C ASN A 360 13.75 12.99 0.61
N ALA A 361 12.69 13.44 -0.06
CA ALA A 361 12.28 12.96 -1.37
C ALA A 361 11.76 14.14 -2.22
N PRO A 362 12.61 15.15 -2.55
CA PRO A 362 12.20 16.28 -3.36
C PRO A 362 11.77 15.80 -4.74
N ALA A 363 10.66 16.31 -5.21
CA ALA A 363 10.08 15.95 -6.49
C ALA A 363 9.38 17.14 -7.14
N LEU A 364 9.30 17.13 -8.47
CA LEU A 364 8.56 18.10 -9.26
C LEU A 364 7.39 17.41 -9.93
N TYR A 365 6.29 18.11 -10.02
CA TYR A 365 5.07 17.63 -10.67
C TYR A 365 4.59 18.60 -11.73
N ALA A 366 4.08 18.05 -12.82
CA ALA A 366 3.37 18.80 -13.84
C ALA A 366 2.21 17.96 -14.36
N VAL A 367 1.14 18.63 -14.80
CA VAL A 367 -0.07 17.96 -15.24
C VAL A 367 -0.70 18.69 -16.43
N ALA A 368 -1.20 17.93 -17.40
CA ALA A 368 -2.00 18.42 -18.50
C ALA A 368 -3.43 17.87 -18.37
N VAL A 369 -4.44 18.75 -18.49
CA VAL A 369 -5.85 18.35 -18.42
C VAL A 369 -6.33 17.95 -19.82
N ASN A 370 -6.60 16.67 -20.02
CA ASN A 370 -7.03 16.10 -21.30
C ASN A 370 -8.53 16.29 -21.53
N SER A 371 -9.37 15.94 -20.54
CA SER A 371 -10.82 16.02 -20.64
C SER A 371 -11.46 16.32 -19.29
N ALA A 372 -12.71 16.75 -19.31
CA ALA A 372 -13.56 16.94 -18.15
C ALA A 372 -14.98 16.48 -18.49
N TYR A 373 -15.60 15.75 -17.59
CA TYR A 373 -16.95 15.20 -17.76
C TYR A 373 -17.61 14.93 -16.42
N ASP A 374 -18.95 14.91 -16.39
CA ASP A 374 -19.77 14.74 -15.18
C ASP A 374 -20.90 13.71 -15.35
N ASP A 375 -20.98 13.05 -16.51
CA ASP A 375 -22.03 12.09 -16.84
C ASP A 375 -21.43 10.74 -17.31
N TYR A 376 -20.63 10.76 -18.40
CA TYR A 376 -20.00 9.55 -18.94
C TYR A 376 -18.55 9.83 -19.36
N ALA A 377 -17.64 8.92 -19.03
CA ALA A 377 -16.27 9.00 -19.50
C ALA A 377 -16.23 8.90 -21.04
N PRO A 378 -15.61 9.87 -21.73
CA PRO A 378 -15.63 9.94 -23.19
C PRO A 378 -14.61 8.98 -23.84
N LEU A 379 -14.75 8.77 -25.16
CA LEU A 379 -13.75 8.02 -25.97
C LEU A 379 -12.35 8.64 -25.98
N THR A 380 -12.18 9.88 -25.56
CA THR A 380 -10.86 10.50 -25.36
C THR A 380 -10.11 9.95 -24.15
N ASN A 381 -10.83 9.32 -23.20
CA ASN A 381 -10.20 8.58 -22.11
C ASN A 381 -9.53 7.31 -22.67
N SER A 382 -8.25 7.12 -22.40
CA SER A 382 -7.45 6.01 -22.93
C SER A 382 -7.99 4.63 -22.54
N ASN A 383 -8.47 4.48 -21.29
CA ASN A 383 -9.05 3.23 -20.81
C ASN A 383 -10.37 2.90 -21.52
N VAL A 384 -11.24 3.90 -21.69
CA VAL A 384 -12.50 3.75 -22.45
C VAL A 384 -12.22 3.38 -23.90
N LYS A 385 -11.31 4.11 -24.55
CA LYS A 385 -10.92 3.84 -25.94
C LYS A 385 -10.36 2.43 -26.10
N ASN A 386 -9.45 2.02 -25.22
CA ASN A 386 -8.88 0.67 -25.24
C ASN A 386 -9.94 -0.41 -25.03
N PHE A 387 -10.82 -0.23 -24.06
CA PHE A 387 -11.90 -1.16 -23.80
C PHE A 387 -12.81 -1.32 -25.04
N VAL A 388 -13.27 -0.21 -25.61
CA VAL A 388 -14.13 -0.22 -26.79
C VAL A 388 -13.42 -0.83 -28.01
N THR A 389 -12.14 -0.47 -28.23
CA THR A 389 -11.31 -1.04 -29.30
C THR A 389 -11.23 -2.57 -29.18
N GLN A 390 -10.95 -3.09 -27.99
CA GLN A 390 -10.88 -4.53 -27.76
C GLN A 390 -12.22 -5.22 -28.02
N ARG A 391 -13.32 -4.60 -27.64
CA ARG A 391 -14.67 -5.14 -27.92
C ARG A 391 -14.95 -5.21 -29.42
N VAL A 392 -14.63 -4.16 -30.19
CA VAL A 392 -14.78 -4.17 -31.64
C VAL A 392 -13.91 -5.25 -32.28
N ARG A 393 -12.64 -5.37 -31.87
CA ARG A 393 -11.73 -6.41 -32.36
C ARG A 393 -12.26 -7.82 -32.06
N ARG A 394 -12.74 -8.06 -30.84
CA ARG A 394 -13.38 -9.34 -30.45
C ARG A 394 -14.60 -9.64 -31.32
N SER A 395 -15.43 -8.64 -31.58
CA SER A 395 -16.60 -8.81 -32.43
C SER A 395 -16.19 -9.23 -33.85
N LYS A 396 -15.19 -8.55 -34.46
CA LYS A 396 -14.68 -8.89 -35.80
C LYS A 396 -14.06 -10.30 -35.84
N ALA A 397 -13.26 -10.64 -34.85
CA ALA A 397 -12.68 -11.98 -34.74
C ALA A 397 -13.76 -13.05 -34.61
N GLY A 398 -14.76 -12.79 -33.79
CA GLY A 398 -15.91 -13.66 -33.63
C GLY A 398 -16.68 -13.87 -34.94
N ASP A 399 -16.95 -12.81 -35.69
CA ASP A 399 -17.65 -12.89 -36.96
C ASP A 399 -16.83 -13.68 -38.01
N LYS A 400 -15.51 -13.46 -38.05
CA LYS A 400 -14.60 -14.23 -38.93
C LYS A 400 -14.64 -15.72 -38.60
N LEU A 401 -14.56 -16.09 -37.30
CA LEU A 401 -14.63 -17.50 -36.87
C LEU A 401 -16.01 -18.11 -37.07
N MET A 402 -17.09 -17.38 -36.75
CA MET A 402 -18.46 -17.83 -37.01
C MET A 402 -18.68 -18.17 -38.49
N ASN A 403 -18.20 -17.31 -39.39
CA ASN A 403 -18.27 -17.55 -40.84
C ASN A 403 -17.41 -18.75 -41.26
N ALA A 404 -16.22 -18.93 -40.68
CA ALA A 404 -15.34 -20.07 -40.98
C ALA A 404 -15.94 -21.43 -40.58
N TYR A 405 -16.75 -21.43 -39.51
CA TYR A 405 -17.37 -22.65 -38.96
C TYR A 405 -18.80 -22.88 -39.44
N ASN A 406 -19.42 -21.88 -40.07
CA ASN A 406 -20.75 -22.02 -40.62
C ASN A 406 -20.81 -23.18 -41.62
N GLY A 407 -21.82 -24.03 -41.48
CA GLY A 407 -22.01 -25.24 -42.29
C GLY A 407 -21.11 -26.44 -41.92
N LYS A 408 -20.20 -26.29 -40.91
CA LYS A 408 -19.33 -27.38 -40.43
C LYS A 408 -19.76 -27.94 -39.09
N THR A 409 -21.03 -27.82 -38.76
CA THR A 409 -21.60 -28.13 -37.42
C THR A 409 -22.63 -29.25 -37.49
N ALA A 410 -22.44 -30.24 -38.40
CA ALA A 410 -23.33 -31.39 -38.48
C ALA A 410 -23.32 -32.24 -37.20
N SER A 411 -22.16 -32.33 -36.54
CA SER A 411 -22.00 -32.95 -35.22
C SER A 411 -20.96 -32.14 -34.40
N ILE A 412 -20.86 -32.42 -33.09
CA ILE A 412 -19.87 -31.77 -32.24
C ILE A 412 -18.44 -32.17 -32.63
N GLU A 413 -18.23 -33.38 -33.13
CA GLU A 413 -16.97 -33.88 -33.63
C GLU A 413 -16.54 -33.08 -34.88
N SER A 414 -17.47 -32.88 -35.84
CA SER A 414 -17.18 -32.08 -37.05
C SER A 414 -16.89 -30.63 -36.72
N ALA A 415 -17.60 -30.05 -35.74
CA ALA A 415 -17.34 -28.68 -35.26
C ALA A 415 -15.97 -28.59 -34.58
N SER A 416 -15.63 -29.53 -33.72
CA SER A 416 -14.32 -29.63 -33.04
C SER A 416 -13.16 -29.76 -34.01
N GLN A 417 -13.31 -30.61 -35.00
CA GLN A 417 -12.31 -30.78 -36.06
C GLN A 417 -12.13 -29.49 -36.86
N ALA A 418 -13.22 -28.80 -37.20
CA ALA A 418 -13.16 -27.52 -37.91
C ALA A 418 -12.49 -26.40 -37.05
N MET A 419 -12.63 -26.44 -35.74
CA MET A 419 -12.02 -25.52 -34.78
C MET A 419 -10.57 -25.93 -34.41
N GLY A 420 -10.14 -27.14 -34.75
CA GLY A 420 -8.80 -27.66 -34.40
C GLY A 420 -8.63 -27.92 -32.89
N VAL A 421 -9.71 -28.30 -32.21
CA VAL A 421 -9.74 -28.57 -30.78
C VAL A 421 -10.45 -29.89 -30.47
N GLU A 422 -10.15 -30.49 -29.32
CA GLU A 422 -10.86 -31.68 -28.86
C GLU A 422 -12.19 -31.30 -28.20
N PRO A 423 -13.28 -32.07 -28.45
CA PRO A 423 -14.56 -31.82 -27.79
C PRO A 423 -14.48 -32.18 -26.31
N GLN A 424 -15.08 -31.33 -25.47
CA GLN A 424 -15.21 -31.56 -24.04
C GLN A 424 -16.65 -31.97 -23.71
N THR A 425 -16.83 -32.76 -22.66
CA THR A 425 -18.13 -33.18 -22.19
C THR A 425 -18.33 -32.78 -20.73
N SER A 426 -19.57 -32.45 -20.38
CA SER A 426 -20.01 -32.26 -19.01
C SER A 426 -21.36 -32.92 -18.80
N ASP A 427 -21.43 -33.82 -17.84
CA ASP A 427 -22.69 -34.48 -17.48
C ASP A 427 -23.54 -33.61 -16.56
N VAL A 428 -22.90 -32.61 -15.88
CA VAL A 428 -23.54 -31.66 -14.96
C VAL A 428 -23.04 -30.27 -15.26
N PHE A 429 -23.56 -29.66 -16.32
CA PHE A 429 -23.33 -28.25 -16.60
C PHE A 429 -24.36 -27.42 -15.85
N ARG A 430 -23.91 -26.46 -15.04
CA ARG A 430 -24.76 -25.52 -14.31
C ARG A 430 -24.51 -24.10 -14.77
N PHE A 431 -25.55 -23.29 -14.78
CA PHE A 431 -25.47 -21.86 -14.98
C PHE A 431 -24.85 -21.19 -13.72
N GLY A 432 -23.83 -20.35 -13.88
CA GLY A 432 -23.24 -19.59 -12.79
C GLY A 432 -21.78 -19.93 -12.45
N ARG A 433 -21.36 -19.70 -11.20
CA ARG A 433 -19.94 -19.69 -10.77
C ARG A 433 -19.16 -21.01 -10.91
N GLN A 434 -19.84 -22.13 -11.04
CA GLN A 434 -19.22 -23.45 -11.18
C GLN A 434 -19.25 -23.98 -12.61
N ALA A 435 -19.71 -23.16 -13.58
CA ALA A 435 -19.77 -23.58 -14.96
C ALA A 435 -18.38 -23.79 -15.57
N GLN A 436 -18.19 -24.89 -16.31
CA GLN A 436 -16.97 -25.18 -17.07
C GLN A 436 -16.78 -24.19 -18.22
N VAL A 437 -17.88 -23.66 -18.76
CA VAL A 437 -17.91 -22.57 -19.72
C VAL A 437 -18.08 -21.27 -18.94
N ARG A 438 -17.14 -20.36 -19.04
CA ARG A 438 -17.13 -19.10 -18.27
C ARG A 438 -17.75 -17.91 -19.02
N ASP A 439 -17.90 -18.01 -20.32
CA ASP A 439 -18.49 -16.97 -21.15
C ASP A 439 -19.99 -16.86 -20.88
N ALA A 440 -20.45 -15.69 -20.47
CA ALA A 440 -21.84 -15.45 -20.08
C ALA A 440 -22.83 -15.66 -21.23
N LYS A 441 -22.44 -15.30 -22.46
CA LYS A 441 -23.29 -15.49 -23.66
C LYS A 441 -23.42 -16.96 -24.01
N ALA A 442 -22.29 -17.69 -23.96
CA ALA A 442 -22.28 -19.13 -24.18
C ALA A 442 -23.10 -19.86 -23.11
N MET A 443 -22.90 -19.54 -21.82
CA MET A 443 -23.67 -20.11 -20.71
C MET A 443 -25.17 -19.87 -20.86
N GLY A 444 -25.56 -18.62 -21.13
CA GLY A 444 -26.98 -18.27 -21.32
C GLY A 444 -27.59 -18.99 -22.51
N ARG A 445 -26.83 -19.14 -23.62
CA ARG A 445 -27.30 -19.86 -24.80
C ARG A 445 -27.44 -21.36 -24.55
N ILE A 446 -26.48 -21.99 -23.85
CA ILE A 446 -26.56 -23.39 -23.43
C ILE A 446 -27.81 -23.60 -22.55
N ASN A 447 -28.00 -22.73 -21.54
CA ASN A 447 -29.13 -22.85 -20.63
C ASN A 447 -30.48 -22.69 -21.35
N GLY A 448 -30.58 -21.80 -22.35
CA GLY A 448 -31.77 -21.58 -23.14
C GLY A 448 -32.02 -22.60 -24.29
N THR A 449 -31.04 -23.49 -24.59
CA THR A 449 -31.17 -24.45 -25.70
C THR A 449 -31.85 -25.73 -25.26
N LYS A 450 -32.74 -26.25 -26.10
CA LYS A 450 -33.46 -27.54 -25.86
C LYS A 450 -32.48 -28.72 -26.06
N ALA A 451 -32.76 -29.83 -25.37
CA ALA A 451 -32.04 -31.10 -25.54
C ALA A 451 -32.54 -31.81 -26.80
N ASP A 452 -32.08 -31.36 -27.96
CA ASP A 452 -32.48 -31.93 -29.28
C ASP A 452 -31.28 -32.47 -30.07
N ASN A 453 -30.13 -32.54 -29.43
CA ASN A 453 -28.85 -33.00 -30.01
C ASN A 453 -28.37 -32.18 -31.23
N LYS A 454 -28.88 -30.99 -31.45
CA LYS A 454 -28.38 -30.12 -32.50
C LYS A 454 -27.21 -29.29 -32.01
N VAL A 455 -26.19 -29.19 -32.86
CA VAL A 455 -25.04 -28.33 -32.57
C VAL A 455 -25.42 -26.86 -32.78
N VAL A 456 -25.12 -26.04 -31.80
CA VAL A 456 -25.33 -24.58 -31.80
C VAL A 456 -23.98 -23.88 -31.76
N LEU A 457 -23.75 -22.94 -32.68
CA LEU A 457 -22.61 -22.01 -32.63
C LEU A 457 -22.99 -20.76 -31.87
N VAL A 458 -22.07 -20.29 -31.02
CA VAL A 458 -22.22 -19.03 -30.27
C VAL A 458 -20.96 -18.21 -30.36
N LYS A 459 -21.12 -16.94 -30.72
CA LYS A 459 -20.10 -15.91 -30.58
C LYS A 459 -20.10 -15.41 -29.16
N GLY A 460 -19.17 -15.87 -28.34
CA GLY A 460 -18.94 -15.42 -26.97
C GLY A 460 -18.15 -14.12 -26.89
N ASP A 461 -17.80 -13.70 -25.69
CA ASP A 461 -16.94 -12.53 -25.44
C ASP A 461 -15.44 -12.86 -25.54
N ASP A 462 -15.05 -14.12 -25.34
CA ASP A 462 -13.65 -14.59 -25.32
C ASP A 462 -13.30 -15.55 -26.48
N GLY A 463 -14.32 -16.06 -27.20
CA GLY A 463 -14.13 -17.00 -28.30
C GLY A 463 -15.43 -17.45 -28.93
N VAL A 464 -15.34 -18.43 -29.84
CA VAL A 464 -16.49 -19.08 -30.45
C VAL A 464 -16.67 -20.45 -29.81
N TYR A 465 -17.90 -20.74 -29.43
CA TYR A 465 -18.32 -22.02 -28.86
C TYR A 465 -19.21 -22.78 -29.83
N ALA A 466 -18.94 -24.05 -30.02
CA ALA A 466 -19.89 -25.01 -30.57
C ALA A 466 -20.34 -25.93 -29.42
N PHE A 467 -21.63 -26.14 -29.24
CA PHE A 467 -22.12 -27.04 -28.22
C PHE A 467 -23.37 -27.77 -28.63
N VAL A 468 -23.59 -28.91 -28.01
CA VAL A 468 -24.81 -29.72 -28.11
C VAL A 468 -25.34 -29.97 -26.70
N VAL A 469 -26.65 -29.81 -26.51
CA VAL A 469 -27.35 -30.17 -25.26
C VAL A 469 -27.95 -31.55 -25.47
N LYS A 470 -27.46 -32.54 -24.74
CA LYS A 470 -27.88 -33.95 -24.81
C LYS A 470 -29.03 -34.25 -23.86
N GLY A 471 -29.07 -33.58 -22.73
CA GLY A 471 -30.11 -33.76 -21.71
C GLY A 471 -30.25 -32.56 -20.82
N LYS A 472 -31.40 -32.43 -20.23
CA LYS A 472 -31.68 -31.45 -19.16
C LYS A 472 -32.28 -32.16 -17.97
N ASN A 473 -31.72 -31.89 -16.79
CA ASN A 473 -32.12 -32.51 -15.54
C ASN A 473 -32.37 -31.43 -14.49
N THR A 474 -33.12 -31.77 -13.47
CA THR A 474 -33.32 -30.93 -12.28
C THR A 474 -32.81 -31.74 -11.09
N GLU A 475 -31.81 -31.23 -10.40
CA GLU A 475 -31.33 -31.87 -9.18
C GLU A 475 -32.21 -31.44 -8.00
N SER A 476 -32.44 -32.38 -7.06
CA SER A 476 -33.19 -32.08 -5.86
C SER A 476 -32.23 -31.58 -4.78
N PHE A 477 -32.35 -30.30 -4.43
CA PHE A 477 -31.69 -29.73 -3.26
C PHE A 477 -32.72 -29.25 -2.25
N PRO A 478 -32.44 -29.33 -0.94
CA PRO A 478 -33.34 -28.76 0.04
C PRO A 478 -33.40 -27.24 -0.13
N TYR A 479 -34.62 -26.74 -0.33
CA TYR A 479 -34.85 -25.30 -0.40
C TYR A 479 -34.91 -24.72 1.01
N THR A 480 -34.02 -23.78 1.32
CA THR A 480 -34.04 -23.01 2.56
C THR A 480 -34.16 -21.53 2.22
N ASP A 481 -35.28 -20.97 2.60
CA ASP A 481 -35.66 -19.57 2.28
C ASP A 481 -34.60 -18.57 2.71
N SER A 482 -34.02 -18.78 3.90
CA SER A 482 -32.96 -17.93 4.45
C SER A 482 -31.66 -17.96 3.64
N SER A 483 -31.30 -19.08 3.02
CA SER A 483 -30.06 -19.20 2.23
C SER A 483 -30.17 -18.41 0.93
N TYR A 484 -31.35 -18.43 0.29
CA TYR A 484 -31.58 -17.70 -0.96
C TYR A 484 -31.79 -16.21 -0.70
N GLU A 485 -32.40 -15.83 0.41
CA GLU A 485 -32.48 -14.44 0.82
C GLU A 485 -31.09 -13.84 1.09
N GLN A 486 -30.21 -14.57 1.77
CA GLN A 486 -28.80 -14.17 1.96
C GLN A 486 -28.06 -14.05 0.63
N GLN A 487 -28.25 -15.00 -0.27
CA GLN A 487 -27.61 -14.99 -1.58
C GLN A 487 -28.09 -13.83 -2.44
N TYR A 488 -29.40 -13.57 -2.46
CA TYR A 488 -30.00 -12.42 -3.15
C TYR A 488 -29.48 -11.11 -2.57
N MET A 489 -29.40 -10.98 -1.26
CA MET A 489 -28.87 -9.80 -0.58
C MET A 489 -27.40 -9.54 -0.88
N GLN A 490 -26.61 -10.56 -1.19
CA GLN A 490 -25.21 -10.38 -1.65
C GLN A 490 -25.13 -9.73 -3.04
N PHE A 491 -26.12 -10.00 -3.92
CA PHE A 491 -26.18 -9.40 -5.26
C PHE A 491 -26.78 -7.99 -5.26
N VAL A 492 -27.64 -7.68 -4.29
CA VAL A 492 -28.41 -6.44 -4.22
C VAL A 492 -28.00 -5.57 -3.03
N GLN A 493 -26.87 -5.82 -2.38
CA GLN A 493 -26.39 -4.95 -1.30
C GLN A 493 -26.26 -3.51 -1.80
N PRO A 494 -27.20 -2.62 -1.42
CA PRO A 494 -27.01 -1.21 -1.71
C PRO A 494 -25.78 -0.75 -0.93
N ASN A 495 -24.80 -0.21 -1.61
CA ASN A 495 -23.71 0.51 -0.95
C ASN A 495 -24.34 1.74 -0.28
N MET A 496 -24.68 1.60 1.03
CA MET A 496 -25.31 2.68 1.81
C MET A 496 -24.46 3.95 1.79
N GLN A 497 -23.15 3.81 1.74
CA GLN A 497 -22.22 4.93 1.63
C GLN A 497 -22.35 5.62 0.27
N GLU A 498 -22.48 4.85 -0.80
CA GLU A 498 -22.71 5.36 -2.16
C GLU A 498 -24.11 5.97 -2.31
N MET A 499 -25.14 5.37 -1.72
CA MET A 499 -26.51 5.94 -1.69
C MET A 499 -26.58 7.25 -0.90
N LEU A 500 -25.83 7.39 0.19
CA LEU A 500 -25.85 8.59 1.04
C LEU A 500 -24.91 9.67 0.52
N LEU A 501 -23.70 9.29 0.07
CA LEU A 501 -22.66 10.22 -0.37
C LEU A 501 -22.68 10.46 -1.89
N GLY A 502 -23.15 9.52 -2.69
CA GLY A 502 -23.29 9.65 -4.14
C GLY A 502 -24.57 10.36 -4.58
N SER A 503 -25.42 10.84 -3.65
CA SER A 503 -26.60 11.59 -4.05
C SER A 503 -26.19 12.97 -4.59
N LYS A 504 -26.74 13.39 -5.73
CA LYS A 504 -26.56 14.74 -6.30
C LYS A 504 -26.91 15.90 -5.34
N ARG A 505 -27.42 15.60 -4.14
CA ARG A 505 -27.72 16.56 -3.06
C ARG A 505 -26.57 16.79 -2.09
N LEU A 506 -25.52 15.95 -2.12
CA LEU A 506 -24.34 16.07 -1.29
C LEU A 506 -23.16 16.46 -2.18
N GLU A 507 -22.71 17.69 -2.06
CA GLU A 507 -21.49 18.15 -2.72
C GLU A 507 -20.28 17.88 -1.81
N ASN A 508 -19.38 16.99 -2.26
CA ASN A 508 -18.11 16.81 -1.59
C ASN A 508 -17.15 17.95 -1.99
N SER A 509 -17.01 18.93 -1.11
CA SER A 509 -16.11 20.06 -1.33
C SER A 509 -14.75 19.92 -0.64
N ALA A 510 -14.41 18.76 -0.12
CA ALA A 510 -13.14 18.54 0.61
C ALA A 510 -11.90 18.88 -0.21
N TYR A 511 -11.95 18.71 -1.54
CA TYR A 511 -10.85 19.07 -2.45
C TYR A 511 -10.54 20.59 -2.48
N LYS A 512 -11.49 21.45 -2.05
CA LYS A 512 -11.33 22.91 -2.01
C LYS A 512 -10.51 23.38 -0.80
N PHE A 513 -10.40 22.58 0.24
CA PHE A 513 -9.74 22.95 1.48
C PHE A 513 -8.34 22.35 1.58
N GLU A 514 -7.38 23.15 2.00
CA GLU A 514 -6.12 22.62 2.50
C GLU A 514 -6.40 22.03 3.88
N VAL A 515 -6.19 20.72 4.03
CA VAL A 515 -6.09 20.14 5.36
C VAL A 515 -4.72 20.58 5.85
N GLY A 516 -4.67 21.44 6.84
CA GLY A 516 -3.43 21.79 7.52
C GLY A 516 -2.74 20.50 7.98
N GLU A 517 -1.44 20.43 7.76
CA GLU A 517 -0.57 19.37 8.28
C GLU A 517 -0.59 19.37 9.81
#